data_73b7f00ae68de206b717b4491bdeb222
#
_entry.id   73b7f00ae68de206b717b4491bdeb222
#
_cell.length_a   1.000
_cell.length_b   1.000
_cell.length_c   1.000
_cell.angle_alpha   90.00
_cell.angle_beta   90.00
_cell.angle_gamma   90.00
#
_symmetry.space_group_name_H-M   'P 1'
#
loop_
_entity.id
_entity.type
_entity.pdbx_description
1 polymer ?
#
loop_
_entity_poly.entity_id
_entity_poly.type
_entity_poly.pdbx_seq_one_letter_code
_entity_poly.pdbx_strand_id
1 'polypeptide(L)'
;GAARRDRTGKVGMLTDWLSSLSIVGTGIVTLLVMLVAAAVGQFVRRAQLRRAQQSDNESEPSVAQEGYLLSSSLGLLGLLLAFSFGMVLNRYEARRELVTSEANAIGTAYLRAQLLDEPHRSRLSQLLVAYTNNRIELANSGGDSRVLLARNDQLLTDLWTAIRASRESALAHGVTTALL
;
A
#
# COMPACT_ATOMS: atom_id res chain seq x y z
N GLY A 1 3.01 18.99 -30.16
CA GLY A 1 3.73 17.84 -29.54
C GLY A 1 4.66 18.24 -28.41
N ALA A 2 5.10 19.51 -28.33
CA ALA A 2 6.12 19.97 -27.37
C ALA A 2 5.56 20.32 -25.97
N ALA A 3 4.32 20.79 -25.86
CA ALA A 3 3.73 21.22 -24.59
C ALA A 3 3.35 20.09 -23.61
N ARG A 4 3.27 18.84 -24.10
CA ARG A 4 2.92 17.67 -23.26
C ARG A 4 4.16 17.07 -22.57
N ARG A 5 5.35 17.28 -23.11
CA ARG A 5 6.62 16.75 -22.56
C ARG A 5 7.12 17.54 -21.34
N ASP A 6 6.75 18.81 -21.20
CA ASP A 6 7.23 19.66 -20.11
C ASP A 6 6.50 19.41 -18.77
N ARG A 7 5.25 18.94 -18.80
CA ARG A 7 4.50 18.65 -17.58
C ARG A 7 4.96 17.37 -16.86
N THR A 8 5.43 16.37 -17.59
CA THR A 8 5.93 15.12 -17.00
C THR A 8 7.30 15.27 -16.34
N GLY A 9 8.14 16.17 -16.87
CA GLY A 9 9.45 16.47 -16.29
C GLY A 9 9.36 17.18 -14.93
N LYS A 10 8.42 18.11 -14.77
CA LYS A 10 8.23 18.84 -13.50
C LYS A 10 7.62 17.98 -12.40
N VAL A 11 6.71 17.07 -12.75
CA VAL A 11 6.11 16.14 -11.78
C VAL A 11 7.15 15.11 -11.31
N GLY A 12 7.99 14.59 -12.21
CA GLY A 12 9.07 13.67 -11.86
C GLY A 12 10.12 14.30 -10.93
N MET A 13 10.48 15.55 -11.18
CA MET A 13 11.44 16.29 -10.35
C MET A 13 10.91 16.58 -8.94
N LEU A 14 9.60 16.81 -8.81
CA LEU A 14 8.96 17.02 -7.51
C LEU A 14 8.84 15.71 -6.70
N THR A 15 8.58 14.58 -7.37
CA THR A 15 8.52 13.26 -6.69
C THR A 15 9.89 12.79 -6.24
N ASP A 16 10.93 13.03 -7.03
CA ASP A 16 12.32 12.69 -6.66
C ASP A 16 12.82 13.55 -5.50
N TRP A 17 12.44 14.82 -5.46
CA TRP A 17 12.77 15.72 -4.35
C TRP A 17 12.05 15.34 -3.06
N LEU A 18 10.78 14.95 -3.16
CA LEU A 18 9.98 14.47 -2.02
C LEU A 18 10.46 13.12 -1.47
N SER A 19 10.96 12.22 -2.32
CA SER A 19 11.51 10.93 -1.90
C SER A 19 12.85 11.02 -1.19
N SER A 20 13.60 12.10 -1.42
CA SER A 20 14.88 12.37 -0.75
C SER A 20 14.74 13.04 0.62
N LEU A 21 13.55 13.58 0.94
CA LEU A 21 13.26 14.16 2.25
C LEU A 21 13.08 13.05 3.30
N SER A 22 13.84 13.12 4.39
CA SER A 22 13.59 12.37 5.61
C SER A 22 12.11 12.49 6.02
N ILE A 23 11.57 11.47 6.68
CA ILE A 23 10.18 11.47 7.21
C ILE A 23 9.87 12.78 7.96
N VAL A 24 10.85 13.32 8.68
CA VAL A 24 10.76 14.60 9.38
C VAL A 24 10.60 15.77 8.39
N GLY A 25 11.34 15.77 7.29
CA GLY A 25 11.23 16.80 6.25
C GLY A 25 9.85 16.82 5.59
N THR A 26 9.30 15.64 5.28
CA THR A 26 7.93 15.51 4.73
C THR A 26 6.89 16.06 5.72
N GLY A 27 7.03 15.76 7.01
CA GLY A 27 6.16 16.30 8.06
C GLY A 27 6.21 17.83 8.15
N ILE A 28 7.42 18.44 8.08
CA ILE A 28 7.60 19.89 8.10
C ILE A 28 6.96 20.54 6.87
N VAL A 29 7.17 19.99 5.67
CA VAL A 29 6.56 20.51 4.44
C VAL A 29 5.03 20.46 4.52
N THR A 30 4.46 19.37 4.98
CA THR A 30 3.00 19.24 5.16
C THR A 30 2.46 20.26 6.15
N LEU A 31 3.15 20.45 7.27
CA LEU A 31 2.77 21.45 8.28
C LEU A 31 2.85 22.88 7.72
N LEU A 32 3.89 23.22 6.96
CA LEU A 32 4.01 24.51 6.30
C LEU A 32 2.89 24.75 5.30
N VAL A 33 2.53 23.76 4.48
CA VAL A 33 1.42 23.84 3.54
C VAL A 33 0.09 24.10 4.27
N MET A 34 -0.16 23.41 5.38
CA MET A 34 -1.34 23.63 6.21
C MET A 34 -1.36 25.04 6.81
N LEU A 35 -0.23 25.55 7.31
CA LEU A 35 -0.15 26.91 7.86
C LEU A 35 -0.39 27.98 6.77
N VAL A 36 0.17 27.80 5.58
CA VAL A 36 -0.06 28.69 4.44
C VAL A 36 -1.55 28.67 4.03
N ALA A 37 -2.15 27.49 3.93
CA ALA A 37 -3.57 27.38 3.61
C ALA A 37 -4.48 28.06 4.66
N ALA A 38 -4.15 27.91 5.94
CA ALA A 38 -4.86 28.58 7.03
C ALA A 38 -4.69 30.12 6.97
N ALA A 39 -3.48 30.61 6.68
CA ALA A 39 -3.20 32.04 6.53
C ALA A 39 -3.97 32.64 5.35
N VAL A 40 -3.99 31.96 4.20
CA VAL A 40 -4.75 32.37 3.01
C VAL A 40 -6.24 32.40 3.32
N GLY A 41 -6.78 31.38 4.00
CA GLY A 41 -8.19 31.34 4.44
C GLY A 41 -8.55 32.52 5.35
N GLN A 42 -7.70 32.86 6.31
CA GLN A 42 -7.89 34.03 7.18
C GLN A 42 -7.81 35.35 6.40
N PHE A 43 -6.89 35.45 5.44
CA PHE A 43 -6.75 36.65 4.62
C PHE A 43 -8.00 36.89 3.73
N VAL A 44 -8.48 35.83 3.08
CA VAL A 44 -9.71 35.88 2.28
C VAL A 44 -10.93 36.28 3.15
N ARG A 45 -11.05 35.69 4.34
CA ARG A 45 -12.10 36.02 5.29
C ARG A 45 -12.05 37.52 5.71
N ARG A 46 -10.85 38.02 6.01
CA ARG A 46 -10.67 39.45 6.36
C ARG A 46 -10.98 40.38 5.18
N ALA A 47 -10.63 40.00 3.96
CA ALA A 47 -10.94 40.74 2.76
C ALA A 47 -12.45 40.78 2.48
N GLN A 48 -13.17 39.69 2.71
CA GLN A 48 -14.61 39.60 2.57
C GLN A 48 -15.33 40.44 3.64
N LEU A 49 -14.89 40.39 4.88
CA LEU A 49 -15.45 41.22 5.97
C LEU A 49 -15.26 42.73 5.72
N ARG A 50 -14.10 43.12 5.19
CA ARG A 50 -13.85 44.53 4.82
C ARG A 50 -14.78 45.02 3.68
N ARG A 51 -15.05 44.14 2.69
CA ARG A 51 -16.00 44.44 1.61
C ARG A 51 -17.46 44.52 2.10
N ALA A 52 -17.84 43.65 3.03
CA ALA A 52 -19.17 43.66 3.62
C ALA A 52 -19.41 44.93 4.46
N GLN A 53 -18.37 45.46 5.14
CA GLN A 53 -18.49 46.70 5.90
C GLN A 53 -18.59 48.00 5.02
N GLN A 54 -18.19 47.91 3.75
CA GLN A 54 -18.32 49.01 2.80
C GLN A 54 -19.64 49.05 2.05
N SER A 55 -20.44 48.00 2.16
CA SER A 55 -21.77 47.91 1.57
C SER A 55 -22.80 48.22 2.69
N ASP A 56 -23.20 49.48 2.76
CA ASP A 56 -24.16 50.03 3.74
C ASP A 56 -25.58 49.57 3.37
N ASN A 57 -25.79 48.27 3.27
CA ASN A 57 -27.13 47.68 3.13
C ASN A 57 -27.26 46.56 4.16
N GLU A 58 -28.34 46.69 4.94
CA GLU A 58 -28.84 45.74 5.93
C GLU A 58 -28.65 44.27 5.42
N SER A 59 -27.51 43.68 5.74
CA SER A 59 -27.29 42.29 5.45
C SER A 59 -28.07 41.48 6.46
N GLU A 60 -29.21 40.95 6.01
CA GLU A 60 -30.06 40.04 6.73
C GLU A 60 -29.28 38.96 7.46
N PRO A 61 -29.74 38.48 8.63
CA PRO A 61 -29.12 37.42 9.42
C PRO A 61 -28.98 36.09 8.67
N SER A 62 -29.56 35.94 7.48
CA SER A 62 -29.51 34.79 6.61
C SER A 62 -28.08 34.47 6.08
N VAL A 63 -27.28 35.47 5.73
CA VAL A 63 -25.94 35.26 5.12
C VAL A 63 -24.93 34.66 6.12
N ALA A 64 -25.06 35.05 7.40
CA ALA A 64 -24.20 34.47 8.46
C ALA A 64 -24.60 33.02 8.74
N GLN A 65 -25.89 32.70 8.72
CA GLN A 65 -26.40 31.36 8.95
C GLN A 65 -26.05 30.41 7.81
N GLU A 66 -26.11 30.85 6.56
CA GLU A 66 -25.63 30.07 5.40
C GLU A 66 -24.15 29.74 5.49
N GLY A 67 -23.32 30.67 5.96
CA GLY A 67 -21.88 30.45 6.17
C GLY A 67 -21.57 29.35 7.19
N TYR A 68 -22.37 29.28 8.29
CA TYR A 68 -22.23 28.23 9.29
C TYR A 68 -22.65 26.85 8.75
N LEU A 69 -23.73 26.79 7.98
CA LEU A 69 -24.20 25.55 7.36
C LEU A 69 -23.19 25.03 6.35
N LEU A 70 -22.62 25.90 5.51
CA LEU A 70 -21.56 25.53 4.57
C LEU A 70 -20.32 25.03 5.29
N SER A 71 -19.86 25.72 6.32
CA SER A 71 -18.67 25.34 7.08
C SER A 71 -18.84 23.99 7.79
N SER A 72 -20.03 23.75 8.38
CA SER A 72 -20.31 22.45 9.04
C SER A 72 -20.40 21.30 8.04
N SER A 73 -21.00 21.52 6.87
CA SER A 73 -21.10 20.53 5.80
C SER A 73 -19.73 20.19 5.23
N LEU A 74 -18.87 21.18 5.01
CA LEU A 74 -17.48 20.98 4.57
C LEU A 74 -16.65 20.26 5.65
N GLY A 75 -16.87 20.57 6.92
CA GLY A 75 -16.23 19.88 8.03
C GLY A 75 -16.60 18.39 8.08
N LEU A 76 -17.90 18.09 7.93
CA LEU A 76 -18.38 16.72 7.86
C LEU A 76 -17.82 15.97 6.63
N LEU A 77 -17.83 16.62 5.47
CA LEU A 77 -17.25 16.07 4.25
C LEU A 77 -15.74 15.76 4.44
N GLY A 78 -14.99 16.69 5.02
CA GLY A 78 -13.58 16.51 5.35
C GLY A 78 -13.35 15.31 6.26
N LEU A 79 -14.21 15.15 7.29
CA LEU A 79 -14.15 14.00 8.18
C LEU A 79 -14.41 12.68 7.45
N LEU A 80 -15.44 12.62 6.59
CA LEU A 80 -15.76 11.44 5.80
C LEU A 80 -14.63 11.08 4.84
N LEU A 81 -14.01 12.08 4.20
CA LEU A 81 -12.85 11.87 3.33
C LEU A 81 -11.65 11.34 4.13
N ALA A 82 -11.40 11.88 5.32
CA ALA A 82 -10.30 11.41 6.18
C ALA A 82 -10.49 9.95 6.59
N PHE A 83 -11.70 9.55 7.00
CA PHE A 83 -12.02 8.15 7.30
C PHE A 83 -11.89 7.24 6.08
N SER A 84 -12.39 7.66 4.93
CA SER A 84 -12.30 6.89 3.69
C SER A 84 -10.85 6.68 3.28
N PHE A 85 -10.03 7.72 3.38
CA PHE A 85 -8.60 7.65 3.08
C PHE A 85 -7.86 6.76 4.06
N GLY A 86 -8.15 6.87 5.37
CA GLY A 86 -7.58 6.00 6.40
C GLY A 86 -7.90 4.52 6.15
N MET A 87 -9.12 4.21 5.71
CA MET A 87 -9.54 2.84 5.40
C MET A 87 -8.79 2.28 4.18
N VAL A 88 -8.57 3.11 3.15
CA VAL A 88 -7.78 2.72 1.96
C VAL A 88 -6.32 2.48 2.32
N LEU A 89 -5.74 3.34 3.15
CA LEU A 89 -4.35 3.23 3.60
C LEU A 89 -4.13 1.95 4.41
N ASN A 90 -5.01 1.66 5.38
CA ASN A 90 -4.99 0.41 6.16
C ASN A 90 -5.05 -0.83 5.26
N ARG A 91 -5.86 -0.78 4.21
CA ARG A 91 -5.97 -1.89 3.26
C ARG A 91 -4.69 -2.08 2.44
N TYR A 92 -4.03 -0.99 2.09
CA TYR A 92 -2.73 -1.02 1.39
C TYR A 92 -1.63 -1.60 2.28
N GLU A 93 -1.54 -1.16 3.53
CA GLU A 93 -0.57 -1.66 4.51
C GLU A 93 -0.78 -3.15 4.80
N ALA A 94 -2.02 -3.59 5.01
CA ALA A 94 -2.33 -5.00 5.22
C ALA A 94 -1.89 -5.88 4.04
N ARG A 95 -2.09 -5.42 2.80
CA ARG A 95 -1.61 -6.15 1.62
C ARG A 95 -0.08 -6.25 1.58
N ARG A 96 0.61 -5.18 1.90
CA ARG A 96 2.08 -5.15 1.93
C ARG A 96 2.63 -6.09 3.00
N GLU A 97 2.00 -6.13 4.16
CA GLU A 97 2.37 -7.03 5.25
C GLU A 97 2.19 -8.50 4.85
N LEU A 98 1.08 -8.85 4.19
CA LEU A 98 0.84 -10.20 3.69
C LEU A 98 1.91 -10.64 2.68
N VAL A 99 2.32 -9.78 1.76
CA VAL A 99 3.40 -10.10 0.79
C VAL A 99 4.73 -10.32 1.50
N THR A 100 5.06 -9.49 2.48
CA THR A 100 6.29 -9.65 3.27
C THR A 100 6.26 -10.94 4.10
N SER A 101 5.13 -11.25 4.71
CA SER A 101 4.91 -12.48 5.48
C SER A 101 5.05 -13.72 4.58
N GLU A 102 4.45 -13.70 3.40
CA GLU A 102 4.57 -14.79 2.42
C GLU A 102 6.03 -14.98 1.98
N ALA A 103 6.74 -13.89 1.65
CA ALA A 103 8.15 -13.97 1.26
C ALA A 103 9.03 -14.57 2.37
N ASN A 104 8.80 -14.18 3.61
CA ASN A 104 9.50 -14.73 4.77
C ASN A 104 9.19 -16.22 4.99
N ALA A 105 7.93 -16.63 4.80
CA ALA A 105 7.53 -18.03 4.91
C ALA A 105 8.18 -18.88 3.82
N ILE A 106 8.21 -18.42 2.58
CA ILE A 106 8.88 -19.09 1.46
C ILE A 106 10.39 -19.21 1.74
N GLY A 107 11.03 -18.12 2.17
CA GLY A 107 12.45 -18.12 2.52
C GLY A 107 12.78 -19.12 3.64
N THR A 108 11.95 -19.15 4.68
CA THR A 108 12.09 -20.10 5.79
C THR A 108 11.92 -21.54 5.31
N ALA A 109 10.92 -21.81 4.46
CA ALA A 109 10.68 -23.12 3.90
C ALA A 109 11.87 -23.58 3.02
N TYR A 110 12.43 -22.66 2.23
CA TYR A 110 13.61 -22.94 1.42
C TYR A 110 14.82 -23.29 2.27
N LEU A 111 15.12 -22.53 3.33
CA LEU A 111 16.22 -22.81 4.23
C LEU A 111 16.05 -24.16 4.95
N ARG A 112 14.83 -24.50 5.35
CA ARG A 112 14.52 -25.82 5.94
C ARG A 112 14.70 -26.95 4.93
N ALA A 113 14.32 -26.73 3.68
CA ALA A 113 14.55 -27.72 2.61
C ALA A 113 16.04 -28.01 2.41
N GLN A 114 16.94 -27.04 2.66
CA GLN A 114 18.39 -27.25 2.57
C GLN A 114 18.94 -28.23 3.64
N LEU A 115 18.20 -28.48 4.72
CA LEU A 115 18.58 -29.41 5.78
C LEU A 115 18.24 -30.87 5.44
N LEU A 116 17.50 -31.10 4.35
CA LEU A 116 17.12 -32.45 3.91
C LEU A 116 18.22 -33.07 3.07
N ASP A 117 18.20 -34.42 3.04
CA ASP A 117 19.08 -35.20 2.17
C ASP A 117 18.57 -35.19 0.72
N GLU A 118 19.47 -35.50 -0.24
CA GLU A 118 19.09 -35.74 -1.62
C GLU A 118 18.29 -37.08 -1.73
N PRO A 119 17.28 -37.16 -2.61
CA PRO A 119 16.87 -36.17 -3.61
C PRO A 119 15.83 -35.14 -3.13
N HIS A 120 15.42 -35.19 -1.87
CA HIS A 120 14.30 -34.36 -1.32
C HIS A 120 14.67 -32.88 -1.32
N ARG A 121 15.90 -32.53 -0.97
CA ARG A 121 16.41 -31.15 -0.98
C ARG A 121 16.26 -30.51 -2.35
N SER A 122 16.79 -31.14 -3.38
CA SER A 122 16.71 -30.61 -4.75
C SER A 122 15.27 -30.48 -5.23
N ARG A 123 14.44 -31.48 -4.95
CA ARG A 123 13.03 -31.48 -5.36
C ARG A 123 12.24 -30.34 -4.72
N LEU A 124 12.34 -30.16 -3.40
CA LEU A 124 11.64 -29.12 -2.68
C LEU A 124 12.16 -27.72 -3.05
N SER A 125 13.45 -27.56 -3.22
CA SER A 125 14.05 -26.29 -3.67
C SER A 125 13.50 -25.86 -5.04
N GLN A 126 13.43 -26.77 -6.00
CA GLN A 126 12.90 -26.51 -7.34
C GLN A 126 11.41 -26.13 -7.28
N LEU A 127 10.61 -26.84 -6.49
CA LEU A 127 9.18 -26.54 -6.33
C LEU A 127 8.94 -25.18 -5.68
N LEU A 128 9.73 -24.81 -4.65
CA LEU A 128 9.65 -23.50 -4.01
C LEU A 128 10.01 -22.37 -4.96
N VAL A 129 11.04 -22.55 -5.78
CA VAL A 129 11.41 -21.58 -6.82
C VAL A 129 10.29 -21.45 -7.87
N ALA A 130 9.72 -22.57 -8.33
CA ALA A 130 8.62 -22.57 -9.28
C ALA A 130 7.37 -21.88 -8.70
N TYR A 131 7.06 -22.14 -7.43
CA TYR A 131 5.98 -21.47 -6.70
C TYR A 131 6.20 -19.95 -6.62
N THR A 132 7.41 -19.53 -6.22
CA THR A 132 7.76 -18.11 -6.11
C THR A 132 7.60 -17.38 -7.46
N ASN A 133 8.12 -17.99 -8.54
CA ASN A 133 8.00 -17.42 -9.88
C ASN A 133 6.53 -17.30 -10.31
N ASN A 134 5.71 -18.31 -10.05
CA ASN A 134 4.27 -18.25 -10.33
C ASN A 134 3.56 -17.16 -9.52
N ARG A 135 3.96 -16.92 -8.25
CA ARG A 135 3.42 -15.83 -7.42
C ARG A 135 3.79 -14.45 -7.98
N ILE A 136 5.02 -14.27 -8.45
CA ILE A 136 5.48 -13.02 -9.08
C ILE A 136 4.71 -12.78 -10.38
N GLU A 137 4.53 -13.82 -11.21
CA GLU A 137 3.77 -13.74 -12.45
C GLU A 137 2.30 -13.40 -12.18
N LEU A 138 1.69 -14.03 -11.16
CA LEU A 138 0.33 -13.74 -10.73
C LEU A 138 0.17 -12.28 -10.25
N ALA A 139 1.14 -11.74 -9.52
CA ALA A 139 1.14 -10.36 -9.07
C ALA A 139 1.22 -9.35 -10.22
N ASN A 140 1.91 -9.71 -11.30
CA ASN A 140 2.09 -8.88 -12.49
C ASN A 140 0.98 -9.09 -13.55
N SER A 141 0.14 -10.14 -13.40
CA SER A 141 -0.95 -10.42 -14.32
C SER A 141 -2.10 -9.43 -14.10
N GLY A 142 -2.24 -8.44 -14.97
CA GLY A 142 -3.33 -7.44 -14.92
C GLY A 142 -4.68 -7.92 -15.49
N GLY A 143 -4.89 -9.23 -15.69
CA GLY A 143 -6.04 -9.78 -16.37
C GLY A 143 -6.47 -11.18 -15.94
N ASP A 144 -6.69 -12.09 -16.87
CA ASP A 144 -7.16 -13.45 -16.60
C ASP A 144 -6.07 -14.32 -15.95
N SER A 145 -6.10 -14.39 -14.63
CA SER A 145 -5.14 -15.13 -13.79
C SER A 145 -5.59 -16.58 -13.51
N ARG A 146 -6.65 -17.08 -14.14
CA ARG A 146 -7.20 -18.42 -13.88
C ARG A 146 -6.18 -19.54 -14.10
N VAL A 147 -5.39 -19.46 -15.14
CA VAL A 147 -4.34 -20.44 -15.45
C VAL A 147 -3.25 -20.43 -14.38
N LEU A 148 -2.83 -19.23 -13.96
CA LEU A 148 -1.81 -19.05 -12.90
C LEU A 148 -2.33 -19.51 -11.53
N LEU A 149 -3.62 -19.30 -11.24
CA LEU A 149 -4.25 -19.80 -10.02
C LEU A 149 -4.31 -21.33 -10.00
N ALA A 150 -4.72 -21.97 -11.10
CA ALA A 150 -4.71 -23.42 -11.21
C ALA A 150 -3.28 -24.00 -11.05
N ARG A 151 -2.28 -23.34 -11.65
CA ARG A 151 -0.86 -23.70 -11.47
C ARG A 151 -0.40 -23.52 -10.02
N ASN A 152 -0.86 -22.47 -9.34
CA ASN A 152 -0.57 -22.26 -7.92
C ASN A 152 -1.06 -23.45 -7.06
N ASP A 153 -2.31 -23.88 -7.27
CA ASP A 153 -2.91 -25.00 -6.52
C ASP A 153 -2.19 -26.32 -6.78
N GLN A 154 -1.75 -26.53 -8.03
CA GLN A 154 -0.95 -27.70 -8.38
C GLN A 154 0.43 -27.67 -7.72
N LEU A 155 1.13 -26.55 -7.74
CA LEU A 155 2.44 -26.39 -7.09
C LEU A 155 2.35 -26.58 -5.58
N LEU A 156 1.28 -26.14 -4.93
CA LEU A 156 1.04 -26.40 -3.51
C LEU A 156 0.81 -27.89 -3.25
N THR A 157 0.06 -28.59 -4.10
CA THR A 157 -0.18 -30.04 -4.00
C THR A 157 1.15 -30.81 -4.16
N ASP A 158 1.96 -30.42 -5.12
CA ASP A 158 3.27 -31.02 -5.38
C ASP A 158 4.24 -30.79 -4.21
N LEU A 159 4.25 -29.58 -3.62
CA LEU A 159 5.03 -29.27 -2.42
C LEU A 159 4.63 -30.17 -1.25
N TRP A 160 3.33 -30.31 -0.97
CA TRP A 160 2.84 -31.18 0.09
C TRP A 160 3.20 -32.64 -0.14
N THR A 161 3.12 -33.12 -1.38
CA THR A 161 3.52 -34.48 -1.75
C THR A 161 5.00 -34.70 -1.53
N ALA A 162 5.84 -33.77 -1.92
CA ALA A 162 7.29 -33.83 -1.71
C ALA A 162 7.67 -33.81 -0.22
N ILE A 163 6.97 -33.00 0.61
CA ILE A 163 7.17 -32.97 2.07
C ILE A 163 6.79 -34.30 2.71
N ARG A 164 5.68 -34.92 2.30
CA ARG A 164 5.27 -36.24 2.82
C ARG A 164 6.32 -37.30 2.49
N ALA A 165 6.79 -37.32 1.24
CA ALA A 165 7.81 -38.27 0.81
C ALA A 165 9.13 -38.09 1.57
N SER A 166 9.56 -36.85 1.84
CA SER A 166 10.77 -36.59 2.64
C SER A 166 10.61 -37.10 4.09
N ARG A 167 9.44 -36.90 4.69
CA ARG A 167 9.14 -37.39 6.04
C ARG A 167 9.14 -38.93 6.11
N GLU A 168 8.50 -39.59 5.15
CA GLU A 168 8.45 -41.05 5.08
C GLU A 168 9.87 -41.63 4.92
N SER A 169 10.70 -41.01 4.08
CA SER A 169 12.10 -41.39 3.94
C SER A 169 12.88 -41.22 5.25
N ALA A 170 12.71 -40.08 5.95
CA ALA A 170 13.37 -39.82 7.23
C ALA A 170 12.96 -40.83 8.32
N LEU A 171 11.69 -41.21 8.37
CA LEU A 171 11.20 -42.24 9.30
C LEU A 171 11.76 -43.62 8.96
N ALA A 172 11.85 -43.97 7.68
CA ALA A 172 12.44 -45.25 7.22
C ALA A 172 13.90 -45.38 7.57
N HIS A 173 14.65 -44.26 7.63
CA HIS A 173 16.07 -44.23 8.01
C HIS A 173 16.31 -44.02 9.51
N GLY A 174 15.25 -44.04 10.35
CA GLY A 174 15.37 -43.92 11.80
C GLY A 174 15.79 -42.53 12.30
N VAL A 175 15.72 -41.51 11.46
CA VAL A 175 15.96 -40.12 11.84
C VAL A 175 14.73 -39.57 12.56
N THR A 176 14.88 -39.24 13.82
CA THR A 176 13.76 -38.70 14.63
C THR A 176 13.30 -37.36 14.08
N THR A 177 12.01 -37.18 13.90
CA THR A 177 11.27 -36.05 13.31
C THR A 177 11.43 -34.69 14.06
N ALA A 178 12.44 -34.53 14.89
CA ALA A 178 12.68 -33.31 15.68
C ALA A 178 13.11 -32.08 14.86
N LEU A 179 13.29 -32.22 13.54
CA LEU A 179 13.80 -31.15 12.66
C LEU A 179 12.77 -30.60 11.64
N LEU A 180 11.52 -31.03 11.68
CA LEU A 180 10.42 -30.50 10.88
C LEU A 180 9.46 -29.68 11.71
#